data_5e3c25a8972a44da53879033e23b50c4
#
_entry.id   5e3c25a8972a44da53879033e23b50c4
#
_cell.length_a   1.000
_cell.length_b   1.000
_cell.length_c   1.000
_cell.angle_alpha   90.00
_cell.angle_beta   90.00
_cell.angle_gamma   90.00
#
_symmetry.space_group_name_H-M   'P 1'
#
loop_
_entity.id
_entity.type
_entity.pdbx_description
1 polymer ?
#
loop_
_entity_poly.entity_id
_entity_poly.type
_entity_poly.pdbx_seq_one_letter_code
_entity_poly.pdbx_strand_id
1 'polypeptide(L)'
;MNPLTIDGQRYIVAPRGVTQWVRNMRAAKGGELRVGRRTEVFTAVELDDAAKPTVLREYLRKWKWEVGVFFDGLDADASDEQLLAVAPGFPVFRVVTA
;
A
#
# COMPACT_ATOMS: atom_id res chain seq x y z
N MET A 1 -0.83 0.36 -9.88
CA MET A 1 -0.16 0.49 -8.56
C MET A 1 -0.20 1.94 -8.15
N ASN A 2 -0.77 2.21 -6.98
CA ASN A 2 -0.99 3.58 -6.52
C ASN A 2 -0.08 3.90 -5.34
N PRO A 3 1.00 4.67 -5.56
CA PRO A 3 1.90 5.04 -4.46
C PRO A 3 1.26 6.08 -3.55
N LEU A 4 1.65 6.06 -2.29
CA LEU A 4 1.14 6.95 -1.27
C LEU A 4 2.29 7.44 -0.40
N THR A 5 2.33 8.74 -0.09
CA THR A 5 3.33 9.31 0.80
C THR A 5 2.65 9.84 2.06
N ILE A 6 3.12 9.41 3.22
CA ILE A 6 2.65 9.86 4.53
C ILE A 6 3.88 10.27 5.34
N ASP A 7 3.94 11.53 5.76
CA ASP A 7 5.05 12.06 6.56
C ASP A 7 6.43 11.74 5.94
N GLY A 8 6.54 11.89 4.62
CA GLY A 8 7.77 11.62 3.92
C GLY A 8 8.06 10.14 3.64
N GLN A 9 7.26 9.22 4.18
CA GLN A 9 7.42 7.79 3.96
C GLN A 9 6.51 7.33 2.83
N ARG A 10 7.07 6.61 1.86
CA ARG A 10 6.30 6.08 0.72
C ARG A 10 5.78 4.68 1.01
N TYR A 11 4.56 4.42 0.52
CA TYR A 11 3.90 3.13 0.65
C TYR A 11 3.28 2.72 -0.68
N ILE A 12 3.17 1.41 -0.89
CA ILE A 12 2.46 0.83 -2.02
C ILE A 12 1.36 -0.06 -1.46
N VAL A 13 0.13 0.18 -1.89
CA VAL A 13 -1.03 -0.61 -1.47
C VAL A 13 -1.50 -1.46 -2.63
N ALA A 14 -1.81 -2.73 -2.36
CA ALA A 14 -2.34 -3.67 -3.34
C ALA A 14 -3.86 -3.82 -3.16
N PRO A 15 -4.70 -3.02 -3.86
CA PRO A 15 -6.14 -3.05 -3.65
C PRO A 15 -6.81 -4.32 -4.17
N ARG A 16 -6.14 -5.07 -5.03
CA ARG A 16 -6.66 -6.32 -5.59
C ARG A 16 -6.14 -7.57 -4.88
N GLY A 17 -5.53 -7.39 -3.70
CA GLY A 17 -5.00 -8.50 -2.94
C GLY A 17 -3.69 -9.05 -3.51
N VAL A 18 -3.48 -10.36 -3.36
CA VAL A 18 -2.22 -11.00 -3.77
C VAL A 18 -2.23 -11.26 -5.27
N THR A 19 -1.65 -10.34 -6.02
CA THR A 19 -1.45 -10.45 -7.46
C THR A 19 -0.01 -10.88 -7.75
N GLN A 20 0.32 -11.05 -9.03
CA GLN A 20 1.68 -11.45 -9.42
C GLN A 20 2.74 -10.45 -8.96
N TRP A 21 2.46 -9.16 -9.06
CA TRP A 21 3.45 -8.17 -8.63
C TRP A 21 3.67 -8.20 -7.11
N VAL A 22 2.64 -8.52 -6.33
CA VAL A 22 2.78 -8.68 -4.87
C VAL A 22 3.68 -9.86 -4.55
N ARG A 23 3.47 -10.98 -5.25
CA ARG A 23 4.30 -12.18 -5.08
C ARG A 23 5.76 -11.88 -5.44
N ASN A 24 5.97 -11.15 -6.54
CA ASN A 24 7.31 -10.76 -6.97
C ASN A 24 7.97 -9.83 -5.94
N MET A 25 7.21 -8.89 -5.39
CA MET A 25 7.71 -7.97 -4.37
C MET A 25 8.11 -8.70 -3.10
N ARG A 26 7.31 -9.67 -2.68
CA ARG A 26 7.62 -10.48 -1.49
C ARG A 26 8.89 -11.30 -1.70
N ALA A 27 9.06 -11.85 -2.88
CA ALA A 27 10.24 -12.66 -3.21
C ALA A 27 11.52 -11.80 -3.30
N ALA A 28 11.43 -10.67 -4.00
CA ALA A 28 12.57 -9.78 -4.24
C ALA A 28 12.87 -8.86 -3.07
N LYS A 29 11.88 -8.55 -2.24
CA LYS A 29 11.96 -7.60 -1.11
C LYS A 29 12.42 -6.21 -1.54
N GLY A 30 12.04 -5.81 -2.75
CA GLY A 30 12.40 -4.52 -3.29
C GLY A 30 12.45 -4.53 -4.80
N GLY A 31 13.09 -3.53 -5.36
CA GLY A 31 13.19 -3.39 -6.81
C GLY A 31 13.84 -2.08 -7.20
N GLU A 32 13.52 -1.62 -8.39
CA GLU A 32 14.00 -0.37 -8.93
C GLU A 32 12.83 0.55 -9.27
N LEU A 33 12.96 1.82 -8.89
CA LEU A 33 12.03 2.87 -9.24
C LEU A 33 12.68 3.77 -10.28
N ARG A 34 11.99 4.00 -11.39
CA ARG A 34 12.44 4.96 -12.38
C ARG A 34 11.86 6.32 -12.05
N VAL A 35 12.74 7.30 -11.80
CA VAL A 35 12.36 8.68 -11.52
C VAL A 35 13.03 9.56 -12.59
N GLY A 36 12.27 9.92 -13.62
CA GLY A 36 12.84 10.62 -14.78
C GLY A 36 13.88 9.76 -15.48
N ARG A 37 15.11 10.25 -15.56
CA ARG A 37 16.26 9.52 -16.16
C ARG A 37 17.05 8.71 -15.16
N ARG A 38 16.64 8.75 -13.87
CA ARG A 38 17.38 8.02 -12.83
C ARG A 38 16.62 6.77 -12.46
N THR A 39 17.36 5.76 -12.05
CA THR A 39 16.84 4.55 -11.47
C THR A 39 17.27 4.51 -10.01
N GLU A 40 16.30 4.35 -9.10
CA GLU A 40 16.56 4.23 -7.67
C GLU A 40 16.25 2.81 -7.22
N VAL A 41 17.20 2.21 -6.50
CA VAL A 41 16.99 0.91 -5.87
C VAL A 41 16.26 1.14 -4.55
N PHE A 42 15.24 0.33 -4.28
CA PHE A 42 14.50 0.43 -3.03
C PHE A 42 14.35 -0.94 -2.37
N THR A 43 14.14 -0.93 -1.06
CA THR A 43 13.76 -2.10 -0.28
C THR A 43 12.28 -1.97 0.06
N ALA A 44 11.53 -3.05 -0.10
CA ALA A 44 10.12 -3.09 0.27
C ALA A 44 9.96 -3.88 1.56
N VAL A 45 9.34 -3.26 2.55
CA VAL A 45 9.03 -3.89 3.84
C VAL A 45 7.51 -4.06 3.92
N GLU A 46 7.05 -5.29 3.92
CA GLU A 46 5.61 -5.55 4.04
C GLU A 46 5.15 -5.25 5.45
N LEU A 47 4.04 -4.49 5.58
CA LEU A 47 3.49 -4.14 6.88
C LEU A 47 2.67 -5.29 7.47
N ASP A 48 2.72 -5.42 8.79
CA ASP A 48 1.78 -6.26 9.52
C ASP A 48 0.38 -5.67 9.45
N ASP A 49 -0.64 -6.51 9.57
CA ASP A 49 -2.03 -6.06 9.51
C ASP A 49 -2.33 -4.97 10.54
N ALA A 50 -1.74 -5.06 11.73
CA ALA A 50 -1.93 -4.07 12.78
C ALA A 50 -1.40 -2.68 12.43
N ALA A 51 -0.45 -2.59 11.49
CA ALA A 51 0.13 -1.32 11.06
C ALA A 51 -0.60 -0.71 9.85
N LYS A 52 -1.53 -1.44 9.24
CA LYS A 52 -2.19 -1.02 8.00
C LYS A 52 -3.28 0.04 8.15
N PRO A 53 -4.08 0.11 9.23
CA PRO A 53 -5.22 1.04 9.28
C PRO A 53 -4.88 2.48 8.92
N THR A 54 -3.78 3.02 9.43
CA THR A 54 -3.37 4.40 9.13
C THR A 54 -3.08 4.58 7.63
N VAL A 55 -2.37 3.64 7.02
CA VAL A 55 -2.02 3.69 5.60
C VAL A 55 -3.26 3.51 4.75
N LEU A 56 -4.12 2.55 5.08
CA LEU A 56 -5.35 2.29 4.33
C LEU A 56 -6.29 3.49 4.39
N ARG A 57 -6.39 4.17 5.53
CA ARG A 57 -7.21 5.38 5.68
C ARG A 57 -6.74 6.48 4.73
N GLU A 58 -5.43 6.75 4.69
CA GLU A 58 -4.89 7.77 3.80
C GLU A 58 -5.01 7.35 2.33
N TYR A 59 -4.87 6.07 2.05
CA TYR A 59 -5.06 5.53 0.72
C TYR A 59 -6.49 5.76 0.23
N LEU A 60 -7.49 5.46 1.06
CA LEU A 60 -8.89 5.70 0.73
C LEU A 60 -9.20 7.18 0.56
N ARG A 61 -8.60 8.03 1.39
CA ARG A 61 -8.79 9.48 1.29
C ARG A 61 -8.31 10.01 -0.07
N LYS A 62 -7.20 9.47 -0.55
CA LYS A 62 -6.58 9.92 -1.81
C LYS A 62 -7.19 9.27 -3.04
N TRP A 63 -7.54 7.97 -2.95
CA TRP A 63 -7.86 7.14 -4.12
C TRP A 63 -9.26 6.53 -4.09
N LYS A 64 -10.17 7.00 -3.25
CA LYS A 64 -11.51 6.43 -3.10
C LYS A 64 -12.25 6.24 -4.43
N TRP A 65 -12.10 7.16 -5.34
CA TRP A 65 -12.72 7.12 -6.67
C TRP A 65 -12.38 5.86 -7.44
N GLU A 66 -11.16 5.39 -7.31
CA GLU A 66 -10.63 4.29 -8.11
C GLU A 66 -10.71 2.96 -7.38
N VAL A 67 -10.67 2.97 -6.06
CA VAL A 67 -10.47 1.75 -5.28
C VAL A 67 -11.59 1.46 -4.27
N GLY A 68 -12.55 2.34 -4.10
CA GLY A 68 -13.62 2.17 -3.11
C GLY A 68 -14.38 0.86 -3.26
N VAL A 69 -14.55 0.38 -4.48
CA VAL A 69 -15.24 -0.88 -4.75
C VAL A 69 -14.52 -2.08 -4.13
N PHE A 70 -13.21 -2.02 -3.95
CA PHE A 70 -12.43 -3.10 -3.36
C PHE A 70 -12.49 -3.12 -1.83
N PHE A 71 -13.05 -2.08 -1.22
CA PHE A 71 -13.10 -1.90 0.23
C PHE A 71 -14.52 -2.05 0.82
N ASP A 72 -15.41 -2.72 0.08
CA ASP A 72 -16.79 -3.01 0.55
C ASP A 72 -17.54 -1.79 1.07
N GLY A 73 -17.35 -0.64 0.42
CA GLY A 73 -18.01 0.59 0.82
C GLY A 73 -17.36 1.33 1.97
N LEU A 74 -16.25 0.84 2.51
CA LEU A 74 -15.48 1.56 3.53
C LEU A 74 -14.84 2.80 2.91
N ASP A 75 -14.68 3.83 3.73
CA ASP A 75 -14.04 5.08 3.33
C ASP A 75 -13.05 5.54 4.40
N ALA A 76 -12.49 6.74 4.22
CA ALA A 76 -11.51 7.28 5.15
C ALA A 76 -12.05 7.53 6.56
N ASP A 77 -13.38 7.57 6.72
CA ASP A 77 -14.03 7.76 8.02
C ASP A 77 -14.30 6.43 8.74
N ALA A 78 -13.96 5.29 8.10
CA ALA A 78 -14.10 3.99 8.74
C ALA A 78 -13.27 3.92 10.02
N SER A 79 -13.73 3.16 11.01
CA SER A 79 -12.99 2.98 12.25
C SER A 79 -11.72 2.14 12.01
N ASP A 80 -10.77 2.22 12.93
CA ASP A 80 -9.57 1.38 12.87
C ASP A 80 -9.93 -0.10 12.89
N GLU A 81 -10.96 -0.49 13.64
CA GLU A 81 -11.44 -1.87 13.67
C GLU A 81 -11.95 -2.32 12.30
N GLN A 82 -12.70 -1.48 11.61
CA GLN A 82 -13.21 -1.79 10.27
C GLN A 82 -12.06 -1.94 9.28
N LEU A 83 -11.09 -1.05 9.33
CA LEU A 83 -9.92 -1.12 8.46
C LEU A 83 -9.05 -2.33 8.79
N LEU A 84 -8.89 -2.64 10.07
CA LEU A 84 -8.14 -3.80 10.51
C LEU A 84 -8.80 -5.10 10.04
N ALA A 85 -10.13 -5.16 10.03
CA ALA A 85 -10.86 -6.33 9.58
C ALA A 85 -10.62 -6.66 8.10
N VAL A 86 -10.41 -5.65 7.26
CA VAL A 86 -10.14 -5.85 5.83
C VAL A 86 -8.64 -5.89 5.51
N ALA A 87 -7.80 -5.53 6.45
CA ALA A 87 -6.35 -5.41 6.23
C ALA A 87 -5.68 -6.67 5.65
N PRO A 88 -6.02 -7.90 6.08
CA PRO A 88 -5.40 -9.10 5.51
C PRO A 88 -5.56 -9.24 3.99
N GLY A 89 -6.62 -8.65 3.43
CA GLY A 89 -6.87 -8.69 1.99
C GLY A 89 -6.13 -7.63 1.18
N PHE A 90 -5.42 -6.71 1.85
CA PHE A 90 -4.76 -5.58 1.19
C PHE A 90 -3.28 -5.51 1.58
N PRO A 91 -2.40 -6.23 0.86
CA PRO A 91 -0.96 -6.12 1.10
C PRO A 91 -0.48 -4.67 1.00
N VAL A 92 0.34 -4.24 1.94
CA VAL A 92 0.91 -2.90 1.98
C VAL A 92 2.42 -3.02 2.18
N PHE A 93 3.18 -2.32 1.35
CA PHE A 93 4.63 -2.29 1.45
C PHE A 93 5.11 -0.88 1.74
N ARG A 94 6.02 -0.76 2.70
CA ARG A 94 6.76 0.48 2.92
C ARG A 94 7.98 0.48 2.01
N VAL A 95 8.15 1.56 1.25
CA VAL A 95 9.27 1.70 0.32
C VAL A 95 10.40 2.46 0.99
N VAL A 96 11.55 1.82 1.11
CA VAL A 96 12.74 2.43 1.71
C VAL A 96 13.80 2.58 0.61
N THR A 97 14.14 3.82 0.29
CA THR A 97 15.20 4.10 -0.68
C THR A 97 16.54 4.26 0.04
N ALA A 98 17.58 3.81 -0.62
CA ALA A 98 18.92 3.92 -0.08
C ALA A 98 19.43 5.37 -0.04
#